data_56a60031d81acb574368cecfa47284f7
#
_entry.id   56a60031d81acb574368cecfa47284f7
#
_cell.length_a   1.000
_cell.length_b   1.000
_cell.length_c   1.000
_cell.angle_alpha   90.00
_cell.angle_beta   90.00
_cell.angle_gamma   90.00
#
_symmetry.space_group_name_H-M   'P 1'
#
loop_
_entity.id
_entity.type
_entity.pdbx_description
1 polymer ?
#
loop_
_entity_poly.entity_id
_entity_poly.type
_entity_poly.pdbx_seq_one_letter_code
_entity_poly.pdbx_strand_id
1 'polypeptide(L)'
;MDIQQLRGQIDEIDDELVRLFIRRMDVASQIADYKKEHDLPIFVPARERETLAEVAKKAGPEMANYTRVLYSMLFELSRSYQGKRNETLSPLYETITQAIETTPKLFPPSAMVACQGVEGAYSQIACEKIFKSPFILYFKNFDGVFTAIEQGLCQYGILPIENSSAGSVKKVYDLMIHHNFSIVRTFRLKIDHNLLAAPGATLEGIKEVYSHEQAINQCSELLSSMQGVKVIPVENTAVAAEMVSKSGRTDVAALSSRSCAELYGLKCLASSVQDKGNNYTRFICISKRLEIYPGADKTSIMMILNHRPGALYKVLARMYVLGINVTTLESRPLPDRDFEFMFYFDLDTSIYSEEFVQLMCELDDLCEEFKYLGSYTEVV
;
A
#
# COMPACT_ATOMS: atom_id res chain seq x y z
N MET A 1 -30.61 -19.45 37.97
CA MET A 1 -31.01 -18.87 36.70
C MET A 1 -30.35 -19.70 35.60
N ASP A 2 -31.13 -20.26 34.70
CA ASP A 2 -30.60 -21.06 33.57
C ASP A 2 -30.03 -20.16 32.48
N ILE A 3 -29.04 -20.65 31.72
CA ILE A 3 -28.38 -19.94 30.63
C ILE A 3 -29.39 -19.47 29.58
N GLN A 4 -30.45 -20.23 29.35
CA GLN A 4 -31.53 -19.87 28.41
C GLN A 4 -32.32 -18.64 28.87
N GLN A 5 -32.59 -18.54 30.19
CA GLN A 5 -33.25 -17.37 30.77
C GLN A 5 -32.37 -16.10 30.65
N LEU A 6 -31.04 -16.26 30.89
CA LEU A 6 -30.11 -15.13 30.71
C LEU A 6 -29.99 -14.66 29.25
N ARG A 7 -29.98 -15.61 28.33
CA ARG A 7 -30.02 -15.28 26.89
C ARG A 7 -31.30 -14.52 26.50
N GLY A 8 -32.47 -14.99 26.97
CA GLY A 8 -33.73 -14.30 26.73
C GLY A 8 -33.75 -12.86 27.25
N GLN A 9 -33.12 -12.60 28.41
CA GLN A 9 -32.96 -11.23 28.92
C GLN A 9 -32.04 -10.37 28.04
N ILE A 10 -30.98 -10.95 27.48
CA ILE A 10 -30.13 -10.24 26.52
C ILE A 10 -30.90 -9.92 25.25
N ASP A 11 -31.65 -10.87 24.70
CA ASP A 11 -32.45 -10.66 23.48
C ASP A 11 -33.45 -9.50 23.65
N GLU A 12 -34.13 -9.40 24.82
CA GLU A 12 -35.03 -8.26 25.13
C GLU A 12 -34.29 -6.92 25.19
N ILE A 13 -33.08 -6.91 25.78
CA ILE A 13 -32.23 -5.69 25.85
C ILE A 13 -31.75 -5.31 24.45
N ASP A 14 -31.36 -6.27 23.63
CA ASP A 14 -30.91 -6.03 22.27
C ASP A 14 -32.01 -5.43 21.38
N ASP A 15 -33.27 -5.87 21.54
CA ASP A 15 -34.42 -5.26 20.89
C ASP A 15 -34.63 -3.78 21.27
N GLU A 16 -34.41 -3.46 22.54
CA GLU A 16 -34.46 -2.08 23.01
C GLU A 16 -33.28 -1.26 22.47
N LEU A 17 -32.08 -1.79 22.49
CA LEU A 17 -30.88 -1.16 21.94
C LEU A 17 -31.06 -0.82 20.46
N VAL A 18 -31.56 -1.75 19.64
CA VAL A 18 -31.81 -1.52 18.22
C VAL A 18 -32.82 -0.39 18.03
N ARG A 19 -33.94 -0.36 18.76
CA ARG A 19 -34.94 0.72 18.70
C ARG A 19 -34.36 2.08 19.07
N LEU A 20 -33.57 2.13 20.16
CA LEU A 20 -32.93 3.38 20.60
C LEU A 20 -31.85 3.83 19.62
N PHE A 21 -31.09 2.91 19.05
CA PHE A 21 -30.09 3.20 18.03
C PHE A 21 -30.73 3.83 16.77
N ILE A 22 -31.78 3.22 16.21
CA ILE A 22 -32.50 3.76 15.05
C ILE A 22 -33.02 5.16 15.35
N ARG A 23 -33.72 5.34 16.49
CA ARG A 23 -34.22 6.66 16.89
C ARG A 23 -33.10 7.69 17.04
N ARG A 24 -31.94 7.29 17.58
CA ARG A 24 -30.77 8.16 17.70
C ARG A 24 -30.22 8.58 16.33
N MET A 25 -30.18 7.66 15.36
CA MET A 25 -29.73 7.95 13.98
C MET A 25 -30.72 8.91 13.28
N ASP A 26 -32.02 8.74 13.45
CA ASP A 26 -33.05 9.64 12.90
C ASP A 26 -32.87 11.08 13.44
N VAL A 27 -32.66 11.23 14.75
CA VAL A 27 -32.42 12.55 15.35
C VAL A 27 -31.07 13.13 14.87
N ALA A 28 -30.04 12.29 14.72
CA ALA A 28 -28.75 12.72 14.19
C ALA A 28 -28.88 13.22 12.74
N SER A 29 -29.73 12.59 11.94
CA SER A 29 -30.05 13.04 10.58
C SER A 29 -30.73 14.42 10.58
N GLN A 30 -31.73 14.62 11.43
CA GLN A 30 -32.41 15.93 11.56
C GLN A 30 -31.45 17.04 12.00
N ILE A 31 -30.47 16.71 12.88
CA ILE A 31 -29.40 17.63 13.27
C ILE A 31 -28.49 17.96 12.07
N ALA A 32 -28.20 17.00 11.20
CA ALA A 32 -27.40 17.24 10.00
C ALA A 32 -28.13 18.19 9.03
N ASP A 33 -29.42 17.94 8.78
CA ASP A 33 -30.25 18.80 7.94
C ASP A 33 -30.29 20.23 8.47
N TYR A 34 -30.52 20.40 9.77
CA TYR A 34 -30.49 21.71 10.43
C TYR A 34 -29.12 22.42 10.29
N LYS A 35 -28.01 21.68 10.49
CA LYS A 35 -26.66 22.21 10.34
C LYS A 35 -26.37 22.66 8.91
N LYS A 36 -26.82 21.90 7.91
CA LYS A 36 -26.72 22.25 6.49
C LYS A 36 -27.46 23.52 6.15
N GLU A 37 -28.70 23.68 6.65
CA GLU A 37 -29.50 24.89 6.43
C GLU A 37 -28.89 26.15 7.07
N HIS A 38 -28.09 25.99 8.13
CA HIS A 38 -27.52 27.12 8.90
C HIS A 38 -26.00 27.26 8.73
N ASP A 39 -25.40 26.55 7.78
CA ASP A 39 -23.95 26.55 7.49
C ASP A 39 -23.07 26.25 8.74
N LEU A 40 -23.53 25.29 9.56
CA LEU A 40 -22.84 24.88 10.78
C LEU A 40 -21.99 23.59 10.54
N PRO A 41 -20.82 23.47 11.19
CA PRO A 41 -19.98 22.30 11.02
C PRO A 41 -20.66 21.03 11.56
N ILE A 42 -20.55 19.92 10.81
CA ILE A 42 -21.07 18.60 11.24
C ILE A 42 -20.35 18.15 12.50
N PHE A 43 -19.03 18.26 12.53
CA PHE A 43 -18.18 17.85 13.66
C PHE A 43 -17.97 18.99 14.66
N VAL A 44 -18.40 18.77 15.92
CA VAL A 44 -18.23 19.71 17.04
C VAL A 44 -17.49 18.97 18.18
N PRO A 45 -16.14 19.04 18.24
CA PRO A 45 -15.33 18.30 19.20
C PRO A 45 -15.67 18.55 20.68
N ALA A 46 -16.06 19.79 21.01
CA ALA A 46 -16.45 20.16 22.37
C ALA A 46 -17.67 19.37 22.84
N ARG A 47 -18.70 19.28 22.00
CA ARG A 47 -19.94 18.57 22.30
C ARG A 47 -19.72 17.07 22.49
N GLU A 48 -18.87 16.46 21.65
CA GLU A 48 -18.53 15.04 21.82
C GLU A 48 -17.81 14.78 23.15
N ARG A 49 -16.84 15.64 23.52
CA ARG A 49 -16.15 15.52 24.81
C ARG A 49 -17.10 15.64 26.01
N GLU A 50 -18.02 16.62 25.99
CA GLU A 50 -19.04 16.76 27.02
C GLU A 50 -19.89 15.49 27.15
N THR A 51 -20.41 15.00 26.02
CA THR A 51 -21.25 13.80 26.00
C THR A 51 -20.49 12.59 26.55
N LEU A 52 -19.20 12.38 26.14
CA LEU A 52 -18.37 11.29 26.66
C LEU A 52 -18.15 11.40 28.19
N ALA A 53 -17.99 12.60 28.71
CA ALA A 53 -17.85 12.83 30.14
C ALA A 53 -19.16 12.49 30.91
N GLU A 54 -20.31 12.96 30.36
CA GLU A 54 -21.62 12.69 30.96
C GLU A 54 -21.99 11.21 30.99
N VAL A 55 -21.81 10.50 29.84
CA VAL A 55 -22.15 9.07 29.78
C VAL A 55 -21.25 8.22 30.65
N ALA A 56 -19.96 8.57 30.73
CA ALA A 56 -19.03 7.89 31.65
C ALA A 56 -19.44 8.09 33.12
N LYS A 57 -19.88 9.31 33.49
CA LYS A 57 -20.40 9.58 34.84
C LYS A 57 -21.67 8.77 35.14
N LYS A 58 -22.60 8.68 34.18
CA LYS A 58 -23.84 7.92 34.30
C LYS A 58 -23.58 6.41 34.45
N ALA A 59 -22.57 5.89 33.74
CA ALA A 59 -22.22 4.47 33.75
C ALA A 59 -21.52 3.99 35.05
N GLY A 60 -21.00 4.91 35.83
CA GLY A 60 -20.21 4.60 37.02
C GLY A 60 -18.78 4.15 36.71
N PRO A 61 -17.91 4.05 37.74
CA PRO A 61 -16.47 3.85 37.52
C PRO A 61 -16.11 2.54 36.81
N GLU A 62 -16.85 1.47 37.07
CA GLU A 62 -16.59 0.16 36.46
C GLU A 62 -16.88 0.15 34.95
N MET A 63 -17.98 0.76 34.52
CA MET A 63 -18.45 0.76 33.12
C MET A 63 -18.04 2.01 32.33
N ALA A 64 -17.40 3.00 32.94
CA ALA A 64 -17.09 4.28 32.34
C ALA A 64 -16.27 4.17 31.04
N ASN A 65 -15.24 3.32 31.02
CA ASN A 65 -14.38 3.13 29.86
C ASN A 65 -15.10 2.39 28.72
N TYR A 66 -15.86 1.35 29.04
CA TYR A 66 -16.66 0.62 28.04
C TYR A 66 -17.70 1.55 27.40
N THR A 67 -18.36 2.37 28.22
CA THR A 67 -19.35 3.34 27.72
C THR A 67 -18.73 4.42 26.85
N ARG A 68 -17.52 4.91 27.19
CA ARG A 68 -16.79 5.85 26.30
C ARG A 68 -16.49 5.23 24.94
N VAL A 69 -16.04 3.98 24.89
CA VAL A 69 -15.75 3.25 23.63
C VAL A 69 -17.04 3.09 22.81
N LEU A 70 -18.13 2.65 23.43
CA LEU A 70 -19.43 2.52 22.78
C LEU A 70 -19.90 3.85 22.18
N TYR A 71 -19.86 4.93 22.94
CA TYR A 71 -20.31 6.25 22.47
C TYR A 71 -19.37 6.84 21.40
N SER A 72 -18.09 6.58 21.48
CA SER A 72 -17.15 6.94 20.39
C SER A 72 -17.55 6.26 19.09
N MET A 73 -17.89 4.96 19.13
CA MET A 73 -18.38 4.24 17.95
C MET A 73 -19.73 4.80 17.47
N LEU A 74 -20.66 5.11 18.37
CA LEU A 74 -21.93 5.74 18.02
C LEU A 74 -21.77 7.09 17.34
N PHE A 75 -20.74 7.88 17.70
CA PHE A 75 -20.44 9.13 17.00
C PHE A 75 -19.90 8.87 15.59
N GLU A 76 -19.01 7.90 15.42
CA GLU A 76 -18.51 7.53 14.08
C GLU A 76 -19.66 7.05 13.17
N LEU A 77 -20.52 6.16 13.69
CA LEU A 77 -21.69 5.69 12.96
C LEU A 77 -22.65 6.83 12.58
N SER A 78 -22.87 7.78 13.50
CA SER A 78 -23.72 8.96 13.23
C SER A 78 -23.14 9.85 12.15
N ARG A 79 -21.84 10.11 12.16
CA ARG A 79 -21.17 10.90 11.11
C ARG A 79 -21.23 10.20 9.76
N SER A 80 -20.98 8.90 9.72
CA SER A 80 -21.10 8.12 8.51
C SER A 80 -22.53 8.17 7.92
N TYR A 81 -23.54 8.03 8.78
CA TYR A 81 -24.94 8.11 8.37
C TYR A 81 -25.33 9.51 7.87
N GLN A 82 -24.82 10.57 8.52
CA GLN A 82 -25.00 11.95 8.09
C GLN A 82 -24.28 12.26 6.78
N GLY A 83 -23.03 11.77 6.61
CA GLY A 83 -22.23 11.93 5.38
C GLY A 83 -22.93 11.34 4.16
N LYS A 84 -23.57 10.18 4.31
CA LYS A 84 -24.32 9.53 3.23
C LYS A 84 -25.49 10.39 2.69
N ARG A 85 -26.04 11.30 3.49
CA ARG A 85 -27.13 12.22 3.10
C ARG A 85 -26.64 13.56 2.58
N ASN A 86 -25.38 13.92 2.81
CA ASN A 86 -24.81 15.15 2.27
C ASN A 86 -24.35 14.89 0.84
N GLU A 87 -25.14 15.33 -0.13
CA GLU A 87 -24.85 15.22 -1.58
C GLU A 87 -23.67 16.13 -2.04
N THR A 88 -22.99 16.82 -1.13
CA THR A 88 -21.86 17.67 -1.51
C THR A 88 -20.65 16.78 -1.79
N LEU A 89 -20.37 16.59 -3.06
CA LEU A 89 -19.16 15.88 -3.50
C LEU A 89 -17.92 16.66 -3.09
N SER A 90 -16.92 15.98 -2.56
CA SER A 90 -15.66 16.65 -2.21
C SER A 90 -14.90 17.07 -3.49
N PRO A 91 -14.07 18.13 -3.44
CA PRO A 91 -13.20 18.51 -4.55
C PRO A 91 -12.30 17.36 -5.02
N LEU A 92 -11.93 16.46 -4.11
CA LEU A 92 -11.19 15.26 -4.41
C LEU A 92 -12.00 14.32 -5.31
N TYR A 93 -13.29 14.11 -4.99
CA TYR A 93 -14.13 13.24 -5.81
C TYR A 93 -14.36 13.80 -7.21
N GLU A 94 -14.50 15.12 -7.35
CA GLU A 94 -14.55 15.77 -8.66
C GLU A 94 -13.26 15.52 -9.46
N THR A 95 -12.09 15.62 -8.80
CA THR A 95 -10.79 15.34 -9.41
C THR A 95 -10.70 13.87 -9.87
N ILE A 96 -11.18 12.93 -9.05
CA ILE A 96 -11.22 11.50 -9.40
C ILE A 96 -12.14 11.26 -10.60
N THR A 97 -13.33 11.85 -10.60
CA THR A 97 -14.29 11.73 -11.70
C THR A 97 -13.72 12.27 -13.00
N GLN A 98 -13.08 13.45 -12.96
CA GLN A 98 -12.39 14.01 -14.11
C GLN A 98 -11.27 13.10 -14.61
N ALA A 99 -10.49 12.50 -13.70
CA ALA A 99 -9.45 11.55 -14.08
C ALA A 99 -10.01 10.31 -14.79
N ILE A 100 -11.16 9.76 -14.31
CA ILE A 100 -11.85 8.64 -14.96
C ILE A 100 -12.30 9.00 -16.38
N GLU A 101 -12.84 10.19 -16.56
CA GLU A 101 -13.36 10.67 -17.85
C GLU A 101 -12.23 10.96 -18.87
N THR A 102 -11.11 11.51 -18.40
CA THR A 102 -10.00 11.92 -19.26
C THR A 102 -8.96 10.83 -19.52
N THR A 103 -8.92 9.78 -18.67
CA THR A 103 -8.01 8.66 -18.88
C THR A 103 -8.45 7.80 -20.06
N PRO A 104 -7.52 7.42 -20.96
CA PRO A 104 -7.83 6.49 -22.05
C PRO A 104 -8.40 5.17 -21.57
N LYS A 105 -9.31 4.56 -22.36
CA LYS A 105 -9.93 3.26 -21.99
C LYS A 105 -8.93 2.11 -21.94
N LEU A 106 -7.81 2.21 -22.65
CA LEU A 106 -6.77 1.19 -22.72
C LEU A 106 -5.46 1.73 -22.14
N PHE A 107 -4.81 0.90 -21.36
CA PHE A 107 -3.46 1.19 -20.86
C PHE A 107 -2.47 1.22 -22.03
N PRO A 108 -1.53 2.18 -22.10
CA PRO A 108 -0.63 2.32 -23.22
C PRO A 108 0.29 1.09 -23.37
N PRO A 109 0.38 0.52 -24.59
CA PRO A 109 1.26 -0.62 -24.85
C PRO A 109 2.74 -0.24 -24.84
N SER A 110 3.06 1.04 -25.05
CA SER A 110 4.41 1.58 -25.12
C SER A 110 4.49 2.95 -24.44
N ALA A 111 5.56 3.18 -23.70
CA ALA A 111 5.83 4.44 -23.02
C ALA A 111 7.31 4.57 -22.67
N MET A 112 7.76 5.79 -22.35
CA MET A 112 9.05 6.03 -21.71
C MET A 112 8.89 5.73 -20.19
N VAL A 113 9.64 4.75 -19.69
CA VAL A 113 9.48 4.22 -18.32
C VAL A 113 10.81 4.30 -17.57
N ALA A 114 10.77 4.87 -16.36
CA ALA A 114 11.90 4.91 -15.45
C ALA A 114 11.91 3.62 -14.60
N CYS A 115 13.03 2.89 -14.59
CA CYS A 115 13.27 1.72 -13.75
C CYS A 115 14.51 1.91 -12.89
N GLN A 116 14.46 1.47 -11.63
CA GLN A 116 15.66 1.45 -10.78
C GLN A 116 16.52 0.22 -11.12
N GLY A 117 17.84 0.41 -11.15
CA GLY A 117 18.81 -0.64 -11.38
C GLY A 117 19.45 -0.57 -12.77
N VAL A 118 19.75 -1.73 -13.32
CA VAL A 118 20.38 -1.91 -14.64
C VAL A 118 19.57 -2.89 -15.47
N GLU A 119 19.97 -3.09 -16.72
CA GLU A 119 19.37 -4.11 -17.58
C GLU A 119 19.46 -5.50 -16.95
N GLY A 120 18.34 -6.27 -17.00
CA GLY A 120 18.19 -7.56 -16.32
C GLY A 120 17.65 -7.47 -14.88
N ALA A 121 17.48 -6.27 -14.29
CA ALA A 121 16.90 -6.12 -12.96
C ALA A 121 15.42 -6.53 -12.91
N TYR A 122 14.94 -6.94 -11.75
CA TYR A 122 13.51 -7.30 -11.56
C TYR A 122 12.55 -6.13 -11.86
N SER A 123 12.99 -4.88 -11.71
CA SER A 123 12.21 -3.71 -12.12
C SER A 123 11.98 -3.66 -13.63
N GLN A 124 12.96 -4.05 -14.45
CA GLN A 124 12.77 -4.20 -15.89
C GLN A 124 11.77 -5.31 -16.19
N ILE A 125 11.94 -6.49 -15.57
CA ILE A 125 11.02 -7.63 -15.80
C ILE A 125 9.58 -7.23 -15.46
N ALA A 126 9.36 -6.52 -14.35
CA ALA A 126 8.06 -5.98 -14.00
C ALA A 126 7.56 -4.97 -15.05
N CYS A 127 8.42 -4.09 -15.55
CA CYS A 127 8.09 -3.13 -16.61
C CYS A 127 7.61 -3.83 -17.88
N GLU A 128 8.32 -4.85 -18.34
CA GLU A 128 8.00 -5.64 -19.55
C GLU A 128 6.72 -6.48 -19.40
N LYS A 129 6.29 -6.74 -18.17
CA LYS A 129 4.99 -7.38 -17.90
C LYS A 129 3.82 -6.39 -17.92
N ILE A 130 4.07 -5.13 -17.54
CA ILE A 130 3.07 -4.06 -17.53
C ILE A 130 2.90 -3.46 -18.93
N PHE A 131 3.99 -3.25 -19.65
CA PHE A 131 4.02 -2.65 -20.98
C PHE A 131 4.47 -3.67 -22.03
N LYS A 132 3.81 -3.67 -23.18
CA LYS A 132 4.16 -4.59 -24.29
C LYS A 132 5.51 -4.25 -24.95
N SER A 133 5.84 -2.96 -25.05
CA SER A 133 7.05 -2.47 -25.71
C SER A 133 7.53 -1.16 -25.05
N PRO A 134 8.06 -1.22 -23.82
CA PRO A 134 8.52 -0.04 -23.10
C PRO A 134 9.86 0.48 -23.67
N PHE A 135 10.07 1.81 -23.56
CA PHE A 135 11.39 2.42 -23.67
C PHE A 135 11.91 2.70 -22.27
N ILE A 136 12.87 1.92 -21.80
CA ILE A 136 13.30 1.92 -20.40
C ILE A 136 14.52 2.83 -20.22
N LEU A 137 14.44 3.75 -19.25
CA LEU A 137 15.56 4.50 -18.72
C LEU A 137 15.91 3.97 -17.32
N TYR A 138 17.18 3.62 -17.12
CA TYR A 138 17.66 3.09 -15.86
C TYR A 138 18.21 4.17 -14.95
N PHE A 139 17.80 4.12 -13.68
CA PHE A 139 18.23 5.03 -12.64
C PHE A 139 18.91 4.26 -11.50
N LYS A 140 19.97 4.83 -10.95
CA LYS A 140 20.76 4.18 -9.91
C LYS A 140 19.94 3.91 -8.63
N ASN A 141 19.03 4.80 -8.29
CA ASN A 141 18.25 4.74 -7.05
C ASN A 141 16.77 5.06 -7.29
N PHE A 142 15.92 4.80 -6.29
CA PHE A 142 14.49 5.05 -6.36
C PHE A 142 14.15 6.54 -6.47
N ASP A 143 14.91 7.42 -5.82
CA ASP A 143 14.76 8.88 -5.90
C ASP A 143 14.85 9.39 -7.35
N GLY A 144 15.81 8.85 -8.10
CA GLY A 144 15.96 9.15 -9.54
C GLY A 144 14.74 8.77 -10.35
N VAL A 145 14.02 7.69 -10.01
CA VAL A 145 12.78 7.30 -10.68
C VAL A 145 11.68 8.34 -10.39
N PHE A 146 11.47 8.72 -9.12
CA PHE A 146 10.49 9.75 -8.76
C PHE A 146 10.80 11.09 -9.44
N THR A 147 12.05 11.52 -9.39
CA THR A 147 12.51 12.77 -10.03
C THR A 147 12.26 12.76 -11.54
N ALA A 148 12.53 11.63 -12.22
CA ALA A 148 12.27 11.50 -13.65
C ALA A 148 10.79 11.65 -14.01
N ILE A 149 9.89 11.17 -13.16
CA ILE A 149 8.44 11.32 -13.31
C ILE A 149 8.03 12.79 -13.09
N GLU A 150 8.48 13.40 -12.02
CA GLU A 150 8.14 14.79 -11.68
C GLU A 150 8.62 15.78 -12.75
N GLN A 151 9.81 15.58 -13.28
CA GLN A 151 10.39 16.40 -14.35
C GLN A 151 9.78 16.10 -15.74
N GLY A 152 8.98 15.02 -15.86
CA GLY A 152 8.39 14.61 -17.13
C GLY A 152 9.40 14.00 -18.12
N LEU A 153 10.56 13.57 -17.64
CA LEU A 153 11.55 12.84 -18.45
C LEU A 153 11.00 11.45 -18.85
N CYS A 154 10.29 10.80 -17.93
CA CYS A 154 9.57 9.57 -18.18
C CYS A 154 8.08 9.75 -17.93
N GLN A 155 7.25 9.05 -18.68
CA GLN A 155 5.79 9.06 -18.50
C GLN A 155 5.39 8.21 -17.28
N TYR A 156 6.08 7.08 -17.09
CA TYR A 156 5.82 6.14 -16.01
C TYR A 156 7.11 5.74 -15.29
N GLY A 157 6.97 5.29 -14.04
CA GLY A 157 8.05 4.74 -13.24
C GLY A 157 7.65 3.42 -12.61
N ILE A 158 8.58 2.47 -12.51
CA ILE A 158 8.36 1.17 -11.85
C ILE A 158 9.18 1.11 -10.58
N LEU A 159 8.51 0.87 -9.45
CA LEU A 159 9.11 0.81 -8.12
C LEU A 159 8.63 -0.42 -7.36
N PRO A 160 9.51 -1.19 -6.70
CA PRO A 160 9.11 -2.24 -5.76
C PRO A 160 8.55 -1.59 -4.48
N ILE A 161 7.41 -2.06 -3.99
CA ILE A 161 6.81 -1.53 -2.76
C ILE A 161 6.87 -2.52 -1.60
N GLU A 162 6.76 -3.81 -1.92
CA GLU A 162 6.70 -4.87 -0.91
C GLU A 162 7.24 -6.19 -1.48
N ASN A 163 7.89 -6.98 -0.63
CA ASN A 163 8.29 -8.35 -0.93
C ASN A 163 7.71 -9.30 0.12
N SER A 164 7.12 -10.41 -0.30
CA SER A 164 6.43 -11.36 0.58
C SER A 164 7.33 -12.01 1.65
N SER A 165 8.65 -12.02 1.45
CA SER A 165 9.64 -12.58 2.37
C SER A 165 10.36 -11.53 3.21
N ALA A 166 10.56 -10.31 2.66
CA ALA A 166 11.35 -9.25 3.29
C ALA A 166 10.49 -8.07 3.80
N GLY A 167 9.18 -8.05 3.48
CA GLY A 167 8.27 -6.98 3.86
C GLY A 167 8.40 -5.72 3.01
N SER A 168 8.06 -4.59 3.59
CA SER A 168 7.97 -3.30 2.92
C SER A 168 9.33 -2.75 2.46
N VAL A 169 9.37 -2.18 1.26
CA VAL A 169 10.54 -1.45 0.74
C VAL A 169 10.54 -0.04 1.33
N LYS A 170 10.99 0.08 2.58
CA LYS A 170 10.90 1.28 3.42
C LYS A 170 11.35 2.56 2.71
N LYS A 171 12.44 2.48 1.94
CA LYS A 171 12.98 3.63 1.20
C LYS A 171 12.00 4.20 0.17
N VAL A 172 11.17 3.37 -0.46
CA VAL A 172 10.15 3.83 -1.42
C VAL A 172 9.05 4.58 -0.68
N TYR A 173 8.57 4.06 0.45
CA TYR A 173 7.58 4.77 1.29
C TYR A 173 8.10 6.11 1.81
N ASP A 174 9.38 6.18 2.23
CA ASP A 174 9.98 7.44 2.68
C ASP A 174 10.01 8.49 1.55
N LEU A 175 10.29 8.07 0.31
CA LEU A 175 10.30 8.95 -0.85
C LEU A 175 8.89 9.39 -1.27
N MET A 176 7.87 8.56 -1.07
CA MET A 176 6.48 8.92 -1.37
C MET A 176 5.99 10.16 -0.61
N ILE A 177 6.57 10.45 0.55
CA ILE A 177 6.23 11.64 1.36
C ILE A 177 6.61 12.91 0.60
N HIS A 178 7.77 12.91 -0.07
CA HIS A 178 8.39 14.10 -0.65
C HIS A 178 8.06 14.32 -2.13
N HIS A 179 7.52 13.31 -2.82
CA HIS A 179 7.27 13.36 -4.27
C HIS A 179 5.77 13.42 -4.60
N ASN A 180 5.45 14.11 -5.71
CA ASN A 180 4.10 14.15 -6.26
C ASN A 180 3.97 13.17 -7.43
N PHE A 181 3.13 12.16 -7.25
CA PHE A 181 2.88 11.10 -8.22
C PHE A 181 1.51 10.48 -7.99
N SER A 182 1.08 9.67 -8.96
CA SER A 182 -0.10 8.81 -8.81
C SER A 182 0.25 7.37 -9.17
N ILE A 183 -0.32 6.41 -8.47
CA ILE A 183 -0.23 4.98 -8.79
C ILE A 183 -1.30 4.66 -9.80
N VAL A 184 -0.91 4.12 -10.95
CA VAL A 184 -1.82 3.83 -12.07
C VAL A 184 -2.03 2.33 -12.28
N ARG A 185 -1.15 1.51 -11.73
CA ARG A 185 -1.22 0.04 -11.82
C ARG A 185 -0.31 -0.60 -10.80
N THR A 186 -0.63 -1.83 -10.38
CA THR A 186 0.29 -2.68 -9.62
C THR A 186 0.53 -4.00 -10.34
N PHE A 187 1.66 -4.60 -10.07
CA PHE A 187 2.06 -5.89 -10.63
C PHE A 187 2.75 -6.74 -9.58
N ARG A 188 2.36 -8.02 -9.49
CA ARG A 188 2.98 -9.00 -8.60
C ARG A 188 3.89 -9.92 -9.38
N LEU A 189 5.20 -9.77 -9.17
CA LEU A 189 6.25 -10.55 -9.83
C LEU A 189 6.76 -11.65 -8.92
N LYS A 190 6.76 -12.89 -9.39
CA LYS A 190 7.47 -13.99 -8.73
C LYS A 190 8.98 -13.79 -8.86
N ILE A 191 9.70 -13.86 -7.76
CA ILE A 191 11.15 -13.69 -7.70
C ILE A 191 11.77 -15.08 -7.62
N ASP A 192 12.44 -15.47 -8.69
CA ASP A 192 13.18 -16.73 -8.78
C ASP A 192 14.68 -16.44 -8.91
N HIS A 193 15.44 -16.85 -7.90
CA HIS A 193 16.91 -16.75 -7.93
C HIS A 193 17.51 -18.00 -8.55
N ASN A 194 18.50 -17.79 -9.43
CA ASN A 194 19.23 -18.85 -10.09
C ASN A 194 20.73 -18.61 -9.87
N LEU A 195 21.49 -19.68 -9.74
CA LEU A 195 22.95 -19.61 -9.69
C LEU A 195 23.51 -19.59 -11.11
N LEU A 196 24.03 -18.45 -11.52
CA LEU A 196 24.53 -18.19 -12.87
C LEU A 196 26.05 -18.07 -12.85
N ALA A 197 26.74 -18.69 -13.83
CA ALA A 197 28.18 -18.62 -13.97
C ALA A 197 28.62 -18.60 -15.44
N ALA A 198 29.88 -18.33 -15.69
CA ALA A 198 30.43 -18.37 -17.06
C ALA A 198 30.32 -19.79 -17.69
N PRO A 199 30.20 -19.91 -19.02
CA PRO A 199 30.27 -21.20 -19.70
C PRO A 199 31.53 -21.93 -19.33
N GLY A 200 31.41 -23.25 -19.01
CA GLY A 200 32.51 -24.07 -18.52
C GLY A 200 32.67 -24.15 -17.00
N ALA A 201 31.98 -23.30 -16.24
CA ALA A 201 31.93 -23.43 -14.78
C ALA A 201 31.13 -24.67 -14.34
N THR A 202 31.53 -25.27 -13.21
CA THR A 202 30.80 -26.35 -12.52
C THR A 202 30.44 -25.91 -11.12
N LEU A 203 29.40 -26.52 -10.55
CA LEU A 203 28.92 -26.14 -9.21
C LEU A 203 30.00 -26.31 -8.14
N GLU A 204 30.76 -27.38 -8.21
CA GLU A 204 31.84 -27.72 -7.27
C GLU A 204 33.06 -26.81 -7.44
N GLY A 205 33.21 -26.19 -8.64
CA GLY A 205 34.33 -25.31 -8.95
C GLY A 205 34.15 -23.86 -8.45
N ILE A 206 32.92 -23.48 -8.01
CA ILE A 206 32.64 -22.14 -7.58
C ILE A 206 33.27 -21.85 -6.22
N LYS A 207 34.00 -20.72 -6.14
CA LYS A 207 34.68 -20.23 -4.93
C LYS A 207 34.07 -18.92 -4.41
N GLU A 208 33.45 -18.15 -5.27
CA GLU A 208 32.83 -16.87 -4.90
C GLU A 208 31.42 -16.75 -5.49
N VAL A 209 30.48 -16.26 -4.70
CA VAL A 209 29.11 -15.97 -5.14
C VAL A 209 28.77 -14.52 -4.87
N TYR A 210 28.37 -13.81 -5.90
CA TYR A 210 27.96 -12.40 -5.86
C TYR A 210 26.44 -12.29 -5.89
N SER A 211 25.85 -11.46 -5.05
CA SER A 211 24.45 -11.06 -5.16
C SER A 211 24.10 -9.87 -4.26
N HIS A 212 22.86 -9.41 -4.35
CA HIS A 212 22.28 -8.49 -3.37
C HIS A 212 22.06 -9.21 -2.03
N GLU A 213 22.28 -8.51 -0.92
CA GLU A 213 22.16 -9.06 0.44
C GLU A 213 20.85 -9.80 0.68
N GLN A 214 19.72 -9.26 0.19
CA GLN A 214 18.41 -9.91 0.31
C GLN A 214 18.35 -11.26 -0.41
N ALA A 215 18.90 -11.36 -1.63
CA ALA A 215 18.94 -12.62 -2.38
C ALA A 215 19.87 -13.65 -1.71
N ILE A 216 20.98 -13.19 -1.15
CA ILE A 216 21.89 -14.03 -0.36
C ILE A 216 21.13 -14.66 0.82
N ASN A 217 20.41 -13.84 1.59
CA ASN A 217 19.61 -14.31 2.73
C ASN A 217 18.46 -15.25 2.34
N GLN A 218 17.94 -15.11 1.13
CA GLN A 218 16.85 -15.95 0.61
C GLN A 218 17.35 -17.28 -0.01
N CYS A 219 18.67 -17.46 -0.19
CA CYS A 219 19.30 -18.65 -0.76
C CYS A 219 20.29 -19.30 0.23
N SER A 220 20.02 -19.20 1.51
CA SER A 220 20.93 -19.61 2.58
C SER A 220 21.19 -21.12 2.59
N GLU A 221 20.21 -21.94 2.24
CA GLU A 221 20.35 -23.41 2.16
C GLU A 221 21.35 -23.81 1.07
N LEU A 222 21.22 -23.27 -0.14
CA LEU A 222 22.20 -23.51 -1.21
C LEU A 222 23.59 -23.06 -0.80
N LEU A 223 23.73 -21.80 -0.34
CA LEU A 223 25.02 -21.22 0.01
C LEU A 223 25.72 -21.99 1.14
N SER A 224 24.97 -22.50 2.11
CA SER A 224 25.48 -23.33 3.20
C SER A 224 25.95 -24.71 2.73
N SER A 225 25.34 -25.25 1.67
CA SER A 225 25.76 -26.55 1.07
C SER A 225 27.04 -26.43 0.26
N MET A 226 27.43 -25.24 -0.18
CA MET A 226 28.63 -24.98 -0.98
C MET A 226 29.84 -24.74 -0.06
N GLN A 227 30.65 -25.79 0.17
CA GLN A 227 31.77 -25.73 1.11
C GLN A 227 32.85 -24.72 0.68
N GLY A 228 33.21 -23.83 1.59
CA GLY A 228 34.33 -22.89 1.39
C GLY A 228 34.05 -21.74 0.41
N VAL A 229 32.80 -21.56 -0.02
CA VAL A 229 32.40 -20.47 -0.92
C VAL A 229 32.36 -19.14 -0.16
N LYS A 230 33.00 -18.11 -0.73
CA LYS A 230 32.93 -16.75 -0.25
C LYS A 230 31.74 -16.04 -0.86
N VAL A 231 30.83 -15.51 -0.03
CA VAL A 231 29.66 -14.73 -0.47
C VAL A 231 29.99 -13.23 -0.43
N ILE A 232 29.75 -12.52 -1.53
CA ILE A 232 30.12 -11.11 -1.70
C ILE A 232 28.86 -10.32 -2.05
N PRO A 233 28.39 -9.45 -1.13
CA PRO A 233 27.24 -8.59 -1.38
C PRO A 233 27.57 -7.49 -2.40
N VAL A 234 26.64 -7.24 -3.33
CA VAL A 234 26.72 -6.20 -4.34
C VAL A 234 25.40 -5.43 -4.41
N GLU A 235 25.37 -4.34 -5.17
CA GLU A 235 24.25 -3.37 -5.20
C GLU A 235 22.91 -3.97 -5.63
N ASN A 236 22.92 -4.90 -6.61
CA ASN A 236 21.71 -5.66 -7.02
C ASN A 236 22.09 -6.95 -7.74
N THR A 237 21.10 -7.82 -7.94
CA THR A 237 21.30 -9.16 -8.54
C THR A 237 21.72 -9.12 -10.01
N ALA A 238 21.28 -8.11 -10.79
CA ALA A 238 21.66 -7.99 -12.21
C ALA A 238 23.11 -7.48 -12.34
N VAL A 239 23.53 -6.55 -11.50
CA VAL A 239 24.95 -6.12 -11.39
C VAL A 239 25.84 -7.32 -11.04
N ALA A 240 25.41 -8.20 -10.14
CA ALA A 240 26.13 -9.43 -9.83
C ALA A 240 26.36 -10.29 -11.07
N ALA A 241 25.35 -10.50 -11.89
CA ALA A 241 25.44 -11.27 -13.13
C ALA A 241 26.35 -10.58 -14.16
N GLU A 242 26.25 -9.28 -14.31
CA GLU A 242 27.13 -8.49 -15.18
C GLU A 242 28.61 -8.61 -14.76
N MET A 243 28.90 -8.49 -13.46
CA MET A 243 30.24 -8.64 -12.92
C MET A 243 30.83 -10.04 -13.20
N VAL A 244 30.04 -11.09 -12.99
CA VAL A 244 30.46 -12.47 -13.28
C VAL A 244 30.75 -12.64 -14.77
N SER A 245 29.90 -12.14 -15.66
CA SER A 245 30.13 -12.18 -17.11
C SER A 245 31.44 -11.47 -17.51
N LYS A 246 31.66 -10.25 -17.00
CA LYS A 246 32.85 -9.45 -17.32
C LYS A 246 34.16 -9.99 -16.70
N SER A 247 34.07 -10.81 -15.66
CA SER A 247 35.25 -11.32 -14.95
C SER A 247 36.10 -12.29 -15.77
N GLY A 248 35.50 -13.00 -16.75
CA GLY A 248 36.15 -14.07 -17.51
C GLY A 248 36.51 -15.31 -16.67
N ARG A 249 36.11 -15.36 -15.39
CA ARG A 249 36.43 -16.43 -14.44
C ARG A 249 35.37 -17.54 -14.50
N THR A 250 35.78 -18.78 -14.30
CA THR A 250 34.90 -19.97 -14.20
C THR A 250 34.68 -20.44 -12.76
N ASP A 251 35.33 -19.78 -11.77
CA ASP A 251 35.21 -20.11 -10.36
C ASP A 251 34.36 -19.09 -9.58
N VAL A 252 33.60 -18.24 -10.28
CA VAL A 252 32.66 -17.25 -9.70
C VAL A 252 31.27 -17.43 -10.25
N ALA A 253 30.26 -17.15 -9.41
CA ALA A 253 28.84 -17.21 -9.79
C ALA A 253 28.04 -16.02 -9.24
N ALA A 254 26.85 -15.79 -9.81
CA ALA A 254 25.90 -14.80 -9.33
C ALA A 254 24.57 -15.47 -8.99
N LEU A 255 23.95 -15.04 -7.89
CA LEU A 255 22.52 -15.29 -7.67
C LEU A 255 21.72 -14.17 -8.35
N SER A 256 20.98 -14.52 -9.40
CA SER A 256 20.25 -13.53 -10.22
C SER A 256 19.00 -14.13 -10.87
N SER A 257 18.26 -13.29 -11.61
CA SER A 257 17.13 -13.73 -12.41
C SER A 257 17.57 -14.58 -13.60
N ARG A 258 16.71 -15.46 -14.09
CA ARG A 258 17.01 -16.29 -15.26
C ARG A 258 17.26 -15.46 -16.54
N SER A 259 16.59 -14.31 -16.68
CA SER A 259 16.79 -13.40 -17.80
C SER A 259 18.22 -12.87 -17.89
N CYS A 260 18.91 -12.72 -16.78
CA CYS A 260 20.33 -12.35 -16.75
C CYS A 260 21.25 -13.42 -17.36
N ALA A 261 20.86 -14.70 -17.40
CA ALA A 261 21.64 -15.72 -18.05
C ALA A 261 21.75 -15.47 -19.56
N GLU A 262 20.61 -15.19 -20.21
CA GLU A 262 20.57 -14.89 -21.65
C GLU A 262 21.24 -13.55 -21.96
N LEU A 263 20.92 -12.53 -21.17
CA LEU A 263 21.43 -11.17 -21.37
C LEU A 263 22.97 -11.10 -21.29
N TYR A 264 23.57 -11.78 -20.35
CA TYR A 264 25.01 -11.71 -20.07
C TYR A 264 25.80 -12.94 -20.56
N GLY A 265 25.17 -13.84 -21.31
CA GLY A 265 25.82 -15.05 -21.84
C GLY A 265 26.29 -16.02 -20.75
N LEU A 266 25.56 -16.09 -19.63
CA LEU A 266 25.88 -16.98 -18.50
C LEU A 266 25.09 -18.28 -18.58
N LYS A 267 25.66 -19.35 -17.97
CA LYS A 267 25.00 -20.65 -17.80
C LYS A 267 24.33 -20.71 -16.44
N CYS A 268 23.10 -21.22 -16.39
CA CYS A 268 22.43 -21.55 -15.15
C CYS A 268 22.98 -22.88 -14.60
N LEU A 269 23.64 -22.84 -13.45
CA LEU A 269 24.16 -24.02 -12.76
C LEU A 269 23.09 -24.68 -11.88
N ALA A 270 22.25 -23.86 -11.24
CA ALA A 270 21.11 -24.31 -10.44
C ALA A 270 19.96 -23.30 -10.56
N SER A 271 18.74 -23.80 -10.71
CA SER A 271 17.53 -22.98 -10.90
C SER A 271 16.66 -22.96 -9.66
N SER A 272 15.96 -21.82 -9.44
CA SER A 272 15.00 -21.64 -8.35
C SER A 272 15.59 -22.03 -6.98
N VAL A 273 16.74 -21.43 -6.66
CA VAL A 273 17.58 -21.81 -5.52
C VAL A 273 17.22 -21.09 -4.22
N GLN A 274 16.15 -20.31 -4.22
CA GLN A 274 15.64 -19.67 -3.01
C GLN A 274 15.03 -20.70 -2.04
N ASP A 275 15.25 -20.51 -0.74
CA ASP A 275 14.82 -21.41 0.34
C ASP A 275 13.28 -21.54 0.42
N LYS A 276 12.53 -20.50 0.02
CA LYS A 276 11.06 -20.48 0.03
C LYS A 276 10.51 -20.25 -1.38
N GLY A 277 9.62 -21.13 -1.82
CA GLY A 277 8.98 -21.04 -3.15
C GLY A 277 7.96 -19.90 -3.30
N ASN A 278 7.52 -19.29 -2.19
CA ASN A 278 6.56 -18.19 -2.16
C ASN A 278 7.26 -16.83 -2.00
N ASN A 279 8.06 -16.45 -3.00
CA ASN A 279 8.78 -15.18 -3.03
C ASN A 279 8.23 -14.31 -4.15
N TYR A 280 7.42 -13.29 -3.76
CA TYR A 280 6.82 -12.34 -4.68
C TYR A 280 7.19 -10.91 -4.28
N THR A 281 7.47 -10.09 -5.28
CA THR A 281 7.62 -8.64 -5.09
C THR A 281 6.45 -7.94 -5.78
N ARG A 282 5.77 -7.08 -5.04
CA ARG A 282 4.74 -6.18 -5.58
C ARG A 282 5.42 -4.90 -6.05
N PHE A 283 5.19 -4.56 -7.32
CA PHE A 283 5.65 -3.34 -7.96
C PHE A 283 4.47 -2.41 -8.18
N ILE A 284 4.71 -1.12 -8.06
CA ILE A 284 3.81 -0.05 -8.46
C ILE A 284 4.30 0.59 -9.74
N CYS A 285 3.37 0.90 -10.64
CA CYS A 285 3.58 1.76 -11.79
C CYS A 285 3.05 3.15 -11.42
N ILE A 286 3.93 4.14 -11.42
CA ILE A 286 3.60 5.52 -11.08
C ILE A 286 3.63 6.43 -12.30
N SER A 287 2.81 7.49 -12.28
CA SER A 287 2.84 8.57 -13.26
C SER A 287 2.76 9.94 -12.58
N LYS A 288 3.09 11.01 -13.31
CA LYS A 288 2.91 12.39 -12.83
C LYS A 288 1.43 12.79 -12.78
N ARG A 289 0.63 12.26 -13.69
CA ARG A 289 -0.80 12.57 -13.82
C ARG A 289 -1.62 11.50 -13.09
N LEU A 290 -2.74 11.92 -12.53
CA LEU A 290 -3.73 10.99 -12.04
C LEU A 290 -4.43 10.35 -13.25
N GLU A 291 -4.20 9.06 -13.45
CA GLU A 291 -4.81 8.25 -14.50
C GLU A 291 -5.52 7.07 -13.85
N ILE A 292 -6.81 6.91 -14.12
CA ILE A 292 -7.64 5.83 -13.57
C ILE A 292 -8.22 5.03 -14.73
N TYR A 293 -7.65 3.85 -14.95
CA TYR A 293 -8.07 2.95 -16.00
C TYR A 293 -9.31 2.14 -15.60
N PRO A 294 -10.16 1.72 -16.59
CA PRO A 294 -11.34 0.93 -16.31
C PRO A 294 -11.05 -0.34 -15.50
N GLY A 295 -11.93 -0.66 -14.56
CA GLY A 295 -11.81 -1.84 -13.70
C GLY A 295 -10.99 -1.62 -12.44
N ALA A 296 -10.63 -0.37 -12.09
CA ALA A 296 -9.92 -0.06 -10.85
C ALA A 296 -10.74 -0.52 -9.63
N ASP A 297 -10.17 -1.47 -8.89
CA ASP A 297 -10.76 -2.15 -7.74
C ASP A 297 -9.89 -2.05 -6.48
N LYS A 298 -8.74 -1.40 -6.58
CA LYS A 298 -7.82 -1.11 -5.48
C LYS A 298 -7.51 0.38 -5.43
N THR A 299 -7.35 0.89 -4.22
CA THR A 299 -7.04 2.31 -3.98
C THR A 299 -5.91 2.45 -2.99
N SER A 300 -4.93 3.29 -3.29
CA SER A 300 -3.88 3.68 -2.33
C SER A 300 -4.05 5.12 -1.90
N ILE A 301 -3.90 5.32 -0.59
CA ILE A 301 -3.96 6.62 0.04
C ILE A 301 -2.83 6.79 1.06
N MET A 302 -2.43 8.01 1.28
CA MET A 302 -1.55 8.41 2.38
C MET A 302 -2.20 9.46 3.24
N MET A 303 -1.94 9.43 4.55
CA MET A 303 -2.44 10.45 5.47
C MET A 303 -1.51 10.67 6.65
N ILE A 304 -1.51 11.89 7.16
CA ILE A 304 -0.89 12.26 8.42
C ILE A 304 -2.02 12.48 9.42
N LEU A 305 -1.95 11.77 10.53
CA LEU A 305 -2.97 11.81 11.58
C LEU A 305 -2.47 12.63 12.76
N ASN A 306 -3.39 13.36 13.39
CA ASN A 306 -3.13 14.04 14.65
C ASN A 306 -2.52 13.09 15.68
N HIS A 307 -1.40 13.44 16.29
CA HIS A 307 -0.73 12.64 17.31
C HIS A 307 -1.52 12.64 18.63
N ARG A 308 -2.60 11.86 18.68
CA ARG A 308 -3.47 11.69 19.87
C ARG A 308 -4.05 10.28 19.94
N PRO A 309 -4.37 9.79 21.16
CA PRO A 309 -4.99 8.49 21.32
C PRO A 309 -6.27 8.34 20.49
N GLY A 310 -6.38 7.24 19.75
CA GLY A 310 -7.55 6.92 18.94
C GLY A 310 -7.59 7.53 17.54
N ALA A 311 -6.61 8.33 17.09
CA ALA A 311 -6.61 8.92 15.75
C ALA A 311 -6.66 7.84 14.65
N LEU A 312 -5.74 6.88 14.67
CA LEU A 312 -5.74 5.77 13.72
C LEU A 312 -6.98 4.88 13.87
N TYR A 313 -7.44 4.65 15.10
CA TYR A 313 -8.68 3.88 15.34
C TYR A 313 -9.88 4.49 14.62
N LYS A 314 -10.03 5.82 14.63
CA LYS A 314 -11.15 6.50 13.95
C LYS A 314 -11.15 6.26 12.44
N VAL A 315 -9.98 6.32 11.81
CA VAL A 315 -9.82 6.01 10.37
C VAL A 315 -10.21 4.56 10.08
N LEU A 316 -9.65 3.61 10.85
CA LEU A 316 -9.97 2.18 10.68
C LEU A 316 -11.44 1.87 10.98
N ALA A 317 -12.03 2.51 12.00
CA ALA A 317 -13.45 2.36 12.31
C ALA A 317 -14.33 2.86 11.17
N ARG A 318 -13.93 3.95 10.49
CA ARG A 318 -14.66 4.46 9.33
C ARG A 318 -14.61 3.47 8.16
N MET A 319 -13.43 2.95 7.83
CA MET A 319 -13.27 1.93 6.80
C MET A 319 -14.08 0.67 7.12
N TYR A 320 -14.07 0.24 8.39
CA TYR A 320 -14.85 -0.90 8.86
C TYR A 320 -16.37 -0.68 8.69
N VAL A 321 -16.89 0.49 9.08
CA VAL A 321 -18.33 0.83 8.94
C VAL A 321 -18.78 0.83 7.48
N LEU A 322 -17.89 1.25 6.58
CA LEU A 322 -18.14 1.25 5.13
C LEU A 322 -17.88 -0.12 4.48
N GLY A 323 -17.47 -1.13 5.23
CA GLY A 323 -17.15 -2.45 4.69
C GLY A 323 -15.91 -2.49 3.79
N ILE A 324 -15.04 -1.48 3.88
CA ILE A 324 -13.83 -1.37 3.07
C ILE A 324 -12.69 -2.15 3.74
N ASN A 325 -12.13 -3.12 3.02
CA ASN A 325 -11.01 -3.92 3.50
C ASN A 325 -9.68 -3.19 3.31
N VAL A 326 -8.88 -3.14 4.38
CA VAL A 326 -7.51 -2.63 4.36
C VAL A 326 -6.56 -3.79 4.10
N THR A 327 -5.91 -3.81 2.95
CA THR A 327 -4.99 -4.89 2.56
C THR A 327 -3.54 -4.60 2.95
N THR A 328 -3.17 -3.33 3.06
CA THR A 328 -1.85 -2.89 3.53
C THR A 328 -2.00 -1.69 4.44
N LEU A 329 -1.25 -1.68 5.54
CA LEU A 329 -1.07 -0.54 6.42
C LEU A 329 0.42 -0.43 6.76
N GLU A 330 1.05 0.64 6.32
CA GLU A 330 2.45 0.95 6.62
C GLU A 330 2.53 2.31 7.32
N SER A 331 3.33 2.40 8.38
CA SER A 331 3.58 3.65 9.08
C SER A 331 5.05 4.07 8.92
N ARG A 332 5.28 5.33 8.56
CA ARG A 332 6.62 5.90 8.44
C ARG A 332 6.74 7.17 9.28
N PRO A 333 7.81 7.32 10.06
CA PRO A 333 8.06 8.56 10.78
C PRO A 333 8.30 9.70 9.77
N LEU A 334 7.79 10.87 10.10
CA LEU A 334 8.04 12.09 9.32
C LEU A 334 9.40 12.67 9.74
N PRO A 335 10.36 12.88 8.80
CA PRO A 335 11.72 13.33 9.14
C PRO A 335 11.76 14.68 9.84
N ASP A 336 10.82 15.59 9.52
CA ASP A 336 10.81 16.97 9.97
C ASP A 336 9.80 17.25 11.10
N ARG A 337 9.15 16.20 11.63
CA ARG A 337 8.12 16.32 12.68
C ARG A 337 8.36 15.30 13.79
N ASP A 338 8.59 15.79 15.01
CA ASP A 338 8.85 14.93 16.18
C ASP A 338 7.64 14.06 16.51
N PHE A 339 7.86 12.72 16.47
CA PHE A 339 6.87 11.71 16.84
C PHE A 339 5.58 11.70 16.00
N GLU A 340 5.57 12.32 14.82
CA GLU A 340 4.47 12.22 13.86
C GLU A 340 4.76 11.16 12.80
N PHE A 341 3.68 10.55 12.30
CA PHE A 341 3.75 9.45 11.35
C PHE A 341 2.86 9.71 10.15
N MET A 342 3.39 9.41 8.97
CA MET A 342 2.60 9.18 7.78
C MET A 342 2.12 7.74 7.78
N PHE A 343 0.86 7.54 7.43
CA PHE A 343 0.23 6.24 7.24
C PHE A 343 -0.10 6.05 5.76
N TYR A 344 0.34 4.94 5.20
CA TYR A 344 -0.04 4.49 3.88
C TYR A 344 -1.04 3.34 4.00
N PHE A 345 -2.09 3.38 3.18
CA PHE A 345 -3.10 2.33 3.12
C PHE A 345 -3.31 1.87 1.69
N ASP A 346 -3.41 0.55 1.49
CA ASP A 346 -4.06 -0.02 0.32
C ASP A 346 -5.44 -0.53 0.72
N LEU A 347 -6.42 -0.14 -0.05
CA LEU A 347 -7.83 -0.46 0.16
C LEU A 347 -8.32 -1.34 -0.98
N ASP A 348 -9.05 -2.39 -0.62
CA ASP A 348 -9.75 -3.26 -1.56
C ASP A 348 -11.16 -2.70 -1.75
N THR A 349 -11.31 -1.77 -2.68
CA THR A 349 -12.56 -1.08 -2.95
C THR A 349 -12.61 -0.57 -4.39
N SER A 350 -13.76 -0.78 -5.03
CA SER A 350 -14.02 -0.25 -6.37
C SER A 350 -14.30 1.26 -6.30
N ILE A 351 -13.69 2.02 -7.22
CA ILE A 351 -13.97 3.46 -7.37
C ILE A 351 -15.43 3.76 -7.71
N TYR A 352 -16.18 2.77 -8.19
CA TYR A 352 -17.59 2.90 -8.58
C TYR A 352 -18.55 2.57 -7.43
N SER A 353 -18.05 2.15 -6.26
CA SER A 353 -18.88 1.84 -5.11
C SER A 353 -19.29 3.11 -4.34
N GLU A 354 -20.50 3.10 -3.77
CA GLU A 354 -21.00 4.20 -2.92
C GLU A 354 -20.08 4.38 -1.69
N GLU A 355 -19.57 3.28 -1.15
CA GLU A 355 -18.69 3.26 0.01
C GLU A 355 -17.37 3.99 -0.26
N PHE A 356 -16.80 3.81 -1.47
CA PHE A 356 -15.60 4.54 -1.89
C PHE A 356 -15.88 6.06 -1.96
N VAL A 357 -16.96 6.45 -2.62
CA VAL A 357 -17.34 7.86 -2.74
C VAL A 357 -17.49 8.48 -1.35
N GLN A 358 -18.23 7.80 -0.46
CA GLN A 358 -18.45 8.24 0.90
C GLN A 358 -17.13 8.37 1.68
N LEU A 359 -16.23 7.38 1.58
CA LEU A 359 -14.91 7.44 2.22
C LEU A 359 -14.12 8.66 1.77
N MET A 360 -14.03 8.90 0.46
CA MET A 360 -13.27 10.04 -0.10
C MET A 360 -13.82 11.39 0.34
N CYS A 361 -15.13 11.51 0.57
CA CYS A 361 -15.73 12.73 1.09
C CYS A 361 -15.49 12.96 2.59
N GLU A 362 -15.22 11.89 3.35
CA GLU A 362 -15.11 11.96 4.81
C GLU A 362 -13.66 11.99 5.34
N LEU A 363 -12.67 11.60 4.52
CA LEU A 363 -11.28 11.48 4.97
C LEU A 363 -10.62 12.82 5.29
N ASP A 364 -10.97 13.89 4.58
CA ASP A 364 -10.43 15.25 4.84
C ASP A 364 -10.67 15.72 6.28
N ASP A 365 -11.80 15.33 6.88
CA ASP A 365 -12.14 15.70 8.25
C ASP A 365 -11.40 14.88 9.32
N LEU A 366 -10.78 13.74 8.93
CA LEU A 366 -10.17 12.78 9.85
C LEU A 366 -8.67 12.93 10.01
N CYS A 367 -8.00 13.62 9.09
CA CYS A 367 -6.54 13.73 9.03
C CYS A 367 -6.08 15.19 8.95
N GLU A 368 -4.80 15.43 9.22
CA GLU A 368 -4.16 16.73 9.05
C GLU A 368 -3.77 16.97 7.59
N GLU A 369 -3.26 15.93 6.97
CA GLU A 369 -2.90 15.93 5.56
C GLU A 369 -3.39 14.64 4.91
N PHE A 370 -3.97 14.76 3.73
CA PHE A 370 -4.47 13.65 2.93
C PHE A 370 -3.88 13.68 1.52
N LYS A 371 -3.45 12.53 1.05
CA LYS A 371 -2.96 12.36 -0.32
C LYS A 371 -3.60 11.12 -0.94
N TYR A 372 -4.42 11.33 -1.95
CA TYR A 372 -4.92 10.27 -2.80
C TYR A 372 -3.83 9.88 -3.81
N LEU A 373 -3.35 8.65 -3.73
CA LEU A 373 -2.27 8.16 -4.59
C LEU A 373 -2.80 7.57 -5.90
N GLY A 374 -4.04 7.11 -5.93
CA GLY A 374 -4.68 6.59 -7.13
C GLY A 374 -5.50 5.34 -6.88
N SER A 375 -6.35 5.03 -7.87
CA SER A 375 -7.07 3.76 -7.95
C SER A 375 -6.70 3.02 -9.23
N TYR A 376 -6.53 1.71 -9.12
CA TYR A 376 -5.91 0.89 -10.15
C TYR A 376 -6.34 -0.57 -10.06
N THR A 377 -5.91 -1.36 -11.05
CA THR A 377 -6.00 -2.82 -11.04
C THR A 377 -4.65 -3.44 -10.70
N GLU A 378 -4.65 -4.58 -10.01
CA GLU A 378 -3.47 -5.42 -9.86
C GLU A 378 -3.38 -6.40 -11.03
N VAL A 379 -2.26 -6.38 -11.74
CA VAL A 379 -1.92 -7.36 -12.77
C VAL A 379 -1.15 -8.51 -12.13
N VAL A 380 -1.56 -9.76 -12.38
CA VAL A 380 -0.96 -10.97 -11.80
C VAL A 380 -0.26 -11.77 -12.89
#